data_c7e6398645b114bb771bd9a4bd1ecf23
#
_entry.id   c7e6398645b114bb771bd9a4bd1ecf23
#
_cell.length_a   1.000
_cell.length_b   1.000
_cell.length_c   1.000
_cell.angle_alpha   90.00
_cell.angle_beta   90.00
_cell.angle_gamma   90.00
#
_symmetry.space_group_name_H-M   'P 1'
#
loop_
_entity.id
_entity.type
_entity.pdbx_description
1 polymer ?
#
loop_
_entity_poly.entity_id
_entity_poly.type
_entity_poly.pdbx_seq_one_letter_code
_entity_poly.pdbx_strand_id
1 'polypeptide(L)'
;MKHEELTEKIIGCVYAVYNQMGFGFLESVYEKCLLIELKKAGLKVEAQSPINVFYDDELVGEFFADIVVKDTVILELKSVRRVVQAHEVQLVNYLTATKKDVGLVLNFGPEKVEIKRKVRTLI
;
A
#
# COMPACT_ATOMS: atom_id res chain seq x y z
N MET A 1 -18.44 -1.70 -0.16
CA MET A 1 -17.12 -2.28 -0.49
C MET A 1 -16.43 -2.72 0.79
N LYS A 2 -15.63 -3.76 0.72
CA LYS A 2 -14.92 -4.26 1.89
C LYS A 2 -13.92 -3.24 2.41
N HIS A 3 -13.94 -3.02 3.72
CA HIS A 3 -13.01 -2.11 4.42
C HIS A 3 -13.06 -0.67 3.91
N GLU A 4 -14.25 -0.23 3.48
CA GLU A 4 -14.39 1.10 2.88
C GLU A 4 -14.05 2.23 3.85
N GLU A 5 -14.53 2.17 5.08
CA GLU A 5 -14.21 3.18 6.09
C GLU A 5 -12.70 3.28 6.34
N LEU A 6 -12.05 2.12 6.42
CA LEU A 6 -10.61 2.06 6.66
C LEU A 6 -9.84 2.65 5.49
N THR A 7 -10.21 2.27 4.25
CA THR A 7 -9.52 2.79 3.07
C THR A 7 -9.74 4.29 2.89
N GLU A 8 -10.94 4.80 3.20
CA GLU A 8 -11.19 6.25 3.17
C GLU A 8 -10.31 7.01 4.16
N LYS A 9 -10.15 6.48 5.37
CA LYS A 9 -9.28 7.07 6.37
C LYS A 9 -7.83 7.09 5.92
N ILE A 10 -7.38 5.99 5.33
CA ILE A 10 -6.02 5.89 4.77
C ILE A 10 -5.83 6.93 3.66
N ILE A 11 -6.78 7.04 2.74
CA ILE A 11 -6.71 7.99 1.63
C ILE A 11 -6.62 9.42 2.15
N GLY A 12 -7.37 9.75 3.19
CA GLY A 12 -7.28 11.06 3.84
C GLY A 12 -5.86 11.35 4.34
N CYS A 13 -5.20 10.36 4.94
CA CYS A 13 -3.82 10.48 5.37
C CYS A 13 -2.86 10.69 4.20
N VAL A 14 -3.10 9.99 3.08
CA VAL A 14 -2.29 10.14 1.87
C VAL A 14 -2.34 11.58 1.34
N TYR A 15 -3.55 12.15 1.27
CA TYR A 15 -3.70 13.53 0.83
C TYR A 15 -3.06 14.52 1.79
N ALA A 16 -3.12 14.28 3.10
CA ALA A 16 -2.46 15.13 4.08
C ALA A 16 -0.95 15.15 3.82
N VAL A 17 -0.35 13.99 3.54
CA VAL A 17 1.08 13.92 3.20
C VAL A 17 1.37 14.68 1.91
N TYR A 18 0.60 14.41 0.85
CA TYR A 18 0.85 15.02 -0.44
C TYR A 18 0.69 16.53 -0.43
N ASN A 19 -0.33 17.02 0.27
CA ASN A 19 -0.58 18.46 0.37
C ASN A 19 0.57 19.20 1.05
N GLN A 20 1.29 18.53 1.94
CA GLN A 20 2.42 19.12 2.63
C GLN A 20 3.74 18.92 1.90
N MET A 21 3.95 17.74 1.33
CA MET A 21 5.25 17.35 0.76
C MET A 21 5.38 17.57 -0.73
N GLY A 22 4.27 17.47 -1.48
CA GLY A 22 4.30 17.56 -2.94
C GLY A 22 4.98 16.36 -3.59
N PHE A 23 5.41 16.54 -4.84
CA PHE A 23 6.06 15.51 -5.64
C PHE A 23 7.58 15.62 -5.59
N GLY A 24 8.28 14.51 -5.76
CA GLY A 24 9.71 14.48 -6.04
C GLY A 24 10.58 13.83 -5.00
N PHE A 25 10.02 13.49 -3.85
CA PHE A 25 10.80 12.78 -2.83
C PHE A 25 10.88 11.29 -3.16
N LEU A 26 11.85 10.61 -2.56
CA LEU A 26 11.96 9.16 -2.63
C LEU A 26 10.79 8.50 -1.91
N GLU A 27 10.46 7.30 -2.34
CA GLU A 27 9.37 6.52 -1.74
C GLU A 27 9.51 6.36 -0.23
N SER A 28 10.74 6.17 0.25
CA SER A 28 11.01 6.02 1.68
C SER A 28 10.61 7.24 2.49
N VAL A 29 10.70 8.43 1.91
CA VAL A 29 10.28 9.67 2.57
C VAL A 29 8.77 9.68 2.74
N TYR A 30 8.04 9.38 1.67
CA TYR A 30 6.57 9.31 1.72
C TYR A 30 6.10 8.23 2.68
N GLU A 31 6.78 7.09 2.71
CA GLU A 31 6.43 6.02 3.64
C GLU A 31 6.50 6.50 5.09
N LYS A 32 7.58 7.17 5.46
CA LYS A 32 7.75 7.68 6.82
C LYS A 32 6.70 8.75 7.16
N CYS A 33 6.41 9.64 6.21
CA CYS A 33 5.38 10.64 6.41
C CYS A 33 4.00 10.00 6.60
N LEU A 34 3.68 9.01 5.77
CA LEU A 34 2.40 8.33 5.85
C LEU A 34 2.25 7.54 7.15
N LEU A 35 3.32 6.89 7.61
CA LEU A 35 3.29 6.20 8.91
C LEU A 35 2.92 7.16 10.04
N ILE A 36 3.46 8.38 10.01
CA ILE A 36 3.14 9.41 11.01
C ILE A 36 1.66 9.77 10.95
N GLU A 37 1.12 10.04 9.74
CA GLU A 37 -0.28 10.41 9.60
C GLU A 37 -1.22 9.27 10.00
N LEU A 38 -0.89 8.04 9.63
CA LEU A 38 -1.72 6.88 9.98
C LEU A 38 -1.77 6.68 11.50
N LYS A 39 -0.63 6.82 12.17
CA LYS A 39 -0.58 6.70 13.64
C LYS A 39 -1.36 7.82 14.30
N LYS A 40 -1.27 9.05 13.81
CA LYS A 40 -2.06 10.18 14.30
C LYS A 40 -3.55 9.93 14.17
N ALA A 41 -3.95 9.20 13.12
CA ALA A 41 -5.35 8.83 12.91
C ALA A 41 -5.78 7.65 13.79
N GLY A 42 -4.91 7.15 14.64
CA GLY A 42 -5.22 6.04 15.56
C GLY A 42 -5.16 4.67 14.92
N LEU A 43 -4.52 4.55 13.75
CA LEU A 43 -4.43 3.28 13.04
C LEU A 43 -3.16 2.52 13.39
N LYS A 44 -3.31 1.22 13.63
CA LYS A 44 -2.16 0.34 13.86
C LYS A 44 -1.51 0.03 12.52
N VAL A 45 -0.20 0.22 12.43
CA VAL A 45 0.55 0.03 11.18
C VAL A 45 1.79 -0.81 11.41
N GLU A 46 2.17 -1.52 10.35
CA GLU A 46 3.43 -2.25 10.27
C GLU A 46 4.13 -1.83 8.99
N ALA A 47 5.36 -1.32 9.11
CA ALA A 47 6.18 -0.96 7.97
C ALA A 47 7.03 -2.13 7.53
N GLN A 48 7.24 -2.30 6.23
CA GLN A 48 8.07 -3.34 5.66
C GLN A 48 7.69 -4.71 6.20
N SER A 49 6.42 -5.04 6.06
CA SER A 49 5.83 -6.28 6.56
C SER A 49 6.21 -7.46 5.66
N PRO A 50 6.79 -8.53 6.20
CA PRO A 50 7.23 -9.67 5.37
C PRO A 50 6.07 -10.35 4.65
N ILE A 51 6.34 -10.73 3.39
CA ILE A 51 5.42 -11.52 2.57
C ILE A 51 6.19 -12.73 2.07
N ASN A 52 5.80 -13.92 2.54
CA ASN A 52 6.42 -15.17 2.11
C ASN A 52 5.53 -15.87 1.11
N VAL A 53 6.12 -16.29 0.00
CA VAL A 53 5.41 -17.01 -1.06
C VAL A 53 5.86 -18.46 -1.06
N PHE A 54 4.90 -19.37 -1.00
CA PHE A 54 5.18 -20.81 -0.96
C PHE A 54 4.64 -21.52 -2.19
N TYR A 55 5.34 -22.55 -2.60
CA TYR A 55 4.88 -23.47 -3.64
C TYR A 55 5.18 -24.88 -3.15
N ASP A 56 4.16 -25.74 -3.08
CA ASP A 56 4.28 -27.10 -2.53
C ASP A 56 4.98 -27.10 -1.16
N ASP A 57 4.56 -26.18 -0.29
CA ASP A 57 5.07 -26.00 1.07
C ASP A 57 6.54 -25.56 1.15
N GLU A 58 7.14 -25.22 0.02
CA GLU A 58 8.50 -24.69 0.00
C GLU A 58 8.50 -23.20 -0.21
N LEU A 59 9.34 -22.48 0.54
CA LEU A 59 9.48 -21.03 0.40
C LEU A 59 10.21 -20.72 -0.91
N VAL A 60 9.49 -20.07 -1.82
CA VAL A 60 10.02 -19.73 -3.16
C VAL A 60 10.20 -18.23 -3.38
N GLY A 61 9.71 -17.39 -2.49
CA GLY A 61 9.89 -15.93 -2.60
C GLY A 61 9.68 -15.25 -1.28
N GLU A 62 10.49 -14.21 -1.05
CA GLU A 62 10.39 -13.38 0.14
C GLU A 62 10.33 -11.93 -0.31
N PHE A 63 9.25 -11.24 0.08
CA PHE A 63 8.99 -9.86 -0.28
C PHE A 63 8.59 -9.07 0.95
N PHE A 64 8.39 -7.77 0.79
CA PHE A 64 7.91 -6.91 1.88
C PHE A 64 6.83 -5.99 1.34
N ALA A 65 5.72 -5.88 2.09
CA ALA A 65 4.74 -4.83 1.85
C ALA A 65 5.27 -3.55 2.48
N ASP A 66 5.11 -2.42 1.80
CA ASP A 66 5.59 -1.14 2.34
C ASP A 66 4.93 -0.84 3.69
N ILE A 67 3.60 -0.89 3.73
CA ILE A 67 2.84 -0.69 4.97
C ILE A 67 1.66 -1.65 4.98
N VAL A 68 1.36 -2.23 6.15
CA VAL A 68 0.12 -2.95 6.38
C VAL A 68 -0.65 -2.24 7.49
N VAL A 69 -1.90 -1.88 7.23
CA VAL A 69 -2.75 -1.16 8.17
C VAL A 69 -3.74 -2.11 8.82
N LYS A 70 -3.73 -2.16 10.15
CA LYS A 70 -4.63 -3.01 10.98
C LYS A 70 -4.62 -4.48 10.57
N ASP A 71 -3.46 -4.95 10.10
CA ASP A 71 -3.32 -6.31 9.59
C ASP A 71 -4.33 -6.65 8.49
N THR A 72 -4.85 -5.67 7.79
CA THR A 72 -6.00 -5.80 6.90
C THR A 72 -5.75 -5.28 5.49
N VAL A 73 -5.16 -4.08 5.36
CA VAL A 73 -4.97 -3.42 4.06
C VAL A 73 -3.49 -3.28 3.77
N ILE A 74 -3.06 -3.75 2.60
CA ILE A 74 -1.69 -3.57 2.12
C ILE A 74 -1.58 -2.26 1.35
N LEU A 75 -0.57 -1.45 1.69
CA LEU A 75 -0.26 -0.22 0.96
C LEU A 75 1.09 -0.38 0.27
N GLU A 76 1.10 -0.11 -1.04
CA GLU A 76 2.31 -0.07 -1.85
C GLU A 76 2.50 1.35 -2.37
N LEU A 77 3.62 1.97 -1.99
CA LEU A 77 3.88 3.38 -2.31
C LEU A 77 4.79 3.49 -3.52
N LYS A 78 4.45 4.42 -4.38
CA LYS A 78 5.24 4.77 -5.56
C LYS A 78 5.44 6.28 -5.62
N SER A 79 6.53 6.69 -6.29
CA SER A 79 6.82 8.09 -6.55
C SER A 79 7.28 8.19 -8.00
N VAL A 80 6.33 7.97 -8.91
CA VAL A 80 6.58 7.89 -10.36
C VAL A 80 5.59 8.80 -11.08
N ARG A 81 5.83 9.04 -12.38
CA ARG A 81 4.92 9.89 -13.16
C ARG A 81 3.51 9.33 -13.21
N ARG A 82 3.39 8.00 -13.31
CA ARG A 82 2.09 7.33 -13.28
C ARG A 82 2.26 5.86 -12.91
N VAL A 83 1.21 5.31 -12.33
CA VAL A 83 1.15 3.89 -12.02
C VAL A 83 1.06 3.10 -13.33
N VAL A 84 1.84 2.03 -13.42
CA VAL A 84 1.76 1.10 -14.54
C VAL A 84 1.13 -0.21 -14.09
N GLN A 85 0.63 -1.00 -15.06
CA GLN A 85 -0.09 -2.23 -14.75
C GLN A 85 0.73 -3.20 -13.88
N ALA A 86 2.04 -3.25 -14.08
CA ALA A 86 2.90 -4.14 -13.30
C ALA A 86 2.82 -3.85 -11.79
N HIS A 87 2.63 -2.59 -11.41
CA HIS A 87 2.47 -2.22 -9.98
C HIS A 87 1.19 -2.82 -9.40
N GLU A 88 0.11 -2.79 -10.18
CA GLU A 88 -1.17 -3.32 -9.74
C GLU A 88 -1.15 -4.84 -9.67
N VAL A 89 -0.52 -5.50 -10.64
CA VAL A 89 -0.36 -6.97 -10.65
C VAL A 89 0.44 -7.41 -9.43
N GLN A 90 1.53 -6.72 -9.11
CA GLN A 90 2.34 -7.04 -7.95
C GLN A 90 1.53 -6.98 -6.66
N LEU A 91 0.71 -5.94 -6.49
CA LEU A 91 -0.13 -5.82 -5.30
C LEU A 91 -1.13 -6.98 -5.21
N VAL A 92 -1.79 -7.34 -6.31
CA VAL A 92 -2.73 -8.47 -6.32
C VAL A 92 -2.01 -9.76 -5.93
N ASN A 93 -0.79 -9.97 -6.40
CA ASN A 93 0.00 -11.13 -6.01
C ASN A 93 0.30 -11.15 -4.51
N TYR A 94 0.60 -9.99 -3.93
CA TYR A 94 0.82 -9.87 -2.49
C TYR A 94 -0.46 -10.16 -1.70
N LEU A 95 -1.61 -9.71 -2.19
CA LEU A 95 -2.89 -10.02 -1.57
C LEU A 95 -3.15 -11.53 -1.58
N THR A 96 -2.87 -12.19 -2.70
CA THR A 96 -3.03 -13.63 -2.82
C THR A 96 -2.12 -14.37 -1.83
N ALA A 97 -0.85 -13.97 -1.75
CA ALA A 97 0.13 -14.62 -0.87
C ALA A 97 -0.20 -14.45 0.61
N THR A 98 -0.76 -13.30 1.00
CA THR A 98 -1.07 -12.97 2.40
C THR A 98 -2.49 -13.31 2.79
N LYS A 99 -3.35 -13.63 1.81
CA LYS A 99 -4.78 -13.85 1.99
C LYS A 99 -5.51 -12.61 2.53
N LYS A 100 -4.95 -11.43 2.32
CA LYS A 100 -5.63 -10.17 2.62
C LYS A 100 -6.50 -9.79 1.46
N ASP A 101 -7.62 -9.11 1.74
CA ASP A 101 -8.66 -8.88 0.73
C ASP A 101 -8.46 -7.61 -0.09
N VAL A 102 -7.83 -6.59 0.49
CA VAL A 102 -7.77 -5.25 -0.12
C VAL A 102 -6.38 -4.66 0.00
N GLY A 103 -5.97 -3.98 -1.06
CA GLY A 103 -4.74 -3.19 -1.06
C GLY A 103 -4.90 -1.94 -1.89
N LEU A 104 -4.00 -1.00 -1.69
CA LEU A 104 -3.95 0.26 -2.42
C LEU A 104 -2.54 0.47 -2.97
N VAL A 105 -2.44 0.77 -4.26
CA VAL A 105 -1.24 1.37 -4.82
C VAL A 105 -1.42 2.88 -4.68
N LEU A 106 -0.47 3.51 -4.01
CA LEU A 106 -0.50 4.95 -3.72
C LEU A 106 0.68 5.60 -4.43
N ASN A 107 0.40 6.36 -5.48
CA ASN A 107 1.45 7.06 -6.22
C ASN A 107 1.41 8.55 -5.94
N PHE A 108 2.50 9.06 -5.39
CA PHE A 108 2.69 10.49 -5.15
C PHE A 108 3.23 11.11 -6.44
N GLY A 109 2.32 11.34 -7.39
CA GLY A 109 2.67 11.77 -8.74
C GLY A 109 2.98 13.25 -8.86
N PRO A 110 3.43 13.69 -10.06
CA PRO A 110 3.86 15.08 -10.26
C PRO A 110 2.72 16.10 -10.19
N GLU A 111 1.51 15.71 -10.54
CA GLU A 111 0.37 16.64 -10.56
C GLU A 111 -0.69 16.27 -9.53
N LYS A 112 -0.79 15.00 -9.20
CA LYS A 112 -1.81 14.49 -8.28
C LYS A 112 -1.38 13.15 -7.70
N VAL A 113 -2.05 12.77 -6.61
CA VAL A 113 -1.97 11.40 -6.11
C VAL A 113 -2.80 10.50 -7.01
N GLU A 114 -2.23 9.37 -7.42
CA GLU A 114 -2.99 8.31 -8.07
C GLU A 114 -3.22 7.20 -7.06
N ILE A 115 -4.46 6.73 -6.96
CA ILE A 115 -4.81 5.66 -6.03
C ILE A 115 -5.48 4.55 -6.82
N LYS A 116 -4.91 3.35 -6.74
CA LYS A 116 -5.48 2.15 -7.37
C LYS A 116 -5.87 1.17 -6.29
N ARG A 117 -7.15 0.95 -6.12
CA ARG A 117 -7.68 -0.05 -5.19
C ARG A 117 -7.69 -1.39 -5.88
N LYS A 118 -7.13 -2.39 -5.22
CA LYS A 118 -7.11 -3.77 -5.72
C LYS A 118 -7.75 -4.69 -4.69
N VAL A 119 -8.36 -5.74 -5.19
CA VAL A 119 -8.94 -6.78 -4.33
C VAL A 119 -8.28 -8.10 -4.67
N ARG A 120 -8.29 -9.01 -3.69
CA ARG A 120 -7.71 -10.34 -3.89
C ARG A 120 -8.49 -11.09 -4.95
N THR A 121 -7.74 -11.71 -5.87
CA THR A 121 -8.34 -12.60 -6.85
C THR A 121 -8.75 -13.90 -6.16
N LEU A 122 -10.02 -14.21 -6.23
CA LEU A 122 -10.56 -15.48 -5.71
C LEU A 122 -10.67 -16.45 -6.87
N ILE A 123 -10.19 -17.66 -6.66
CA ILE A 123 -10.22 -18.73 -7.65
C ILE A 123 -11.24 -19.78 -7.20
#